data_230a550063cae2b615e90c4719e3e643
#
_entry.id   230a550063cae2b615e90c4719e3e643
#
_cell.length_a   1.000
_cell.length_b   1.000
_cell.length_c   1.000
_cell.angle_alpha   90.00
_cell.angle_beta   90.00
_cell.angle_gamma   90.00
#
_symmetry.space_group_name_H-M   'P 1'
#
loop_
_entity.id
_entity.type
_entity.pdbx_description
1 polymer ?
#
loop_
_entity_poly.entity_id
_entity_poly.type
_entity_poly.pdbx_seq_one_letter_code
_entity_poly.pdbx_strand_id
1 'polypeptide(L)'
;MNLRKPNAPKLKPTKQPKGKKLTAPKRRKLLEKELESLMRELVWWRDGSTCVLKDIDGSKCGNGTQWGHFVPRSRSSYLVYRLGNSYVQCGNHNLMHHHEDPVFGVWYSGTFGQAAAEAILADVRAHKGKKPVEWELQEWIDELKALLDDRPATYTQELLIERGYYGKWPKG
;
A
#
# COMPACT_ATOMS: atom_id res chain seq x y z
N MET A 1 -70.94 -32.28 10.51
CA MET A 1 -70.09 -32.14 9.32
C MET A 1 -68.67 -31.76 9.77
N ASN A 2 -67.72 -32.68 9.69
CA ASN A 2 -66.32 -32.41 10.07
C ASN A 2 -65.52 -32.04 8.82
N LEU A 3 -65.18 -30.75 8.69
CA LEU A 3 -64.36 -30.23 7.58
C LEU A 3 -62.88 -30.56 7.88
N ARG A 4 -62.29 -31.51 7.14
CA ARG A 4 -60.85 -31.79 7.17
C ARG A 4 -60.08 -30.60 6.53
N LYS A 5 -59.18 -29.97 7.30
CA LYS A 5 -58.26 -28.97 6.77
C LYS A 5 -57.26 -29.63 5.79
N PRO A 6 -56.98 -29.00 4.62
CA PRO A 6 -56.00 -29.56 3.68
C PRO A 6 -54.58 -29.45 4.26
N ASN A 7 -53.82 -30.55 4.16
CA ASN A 7 -52.40 -30.58 4.54
C ASN A 7 -51.60 -29.68 3.60
N ALA A 8 -51.02 -28.61 4.12
CA ALA A 8 -50.08 -27.80 3.38
C ALA A 8 -48.79 -28.59 3.08
N PRO A 9 -48.24 -28.51 1.86
CA PRO A 9 -47.00 -29.22 1.51
C PRO A 9 -45.84 -28.67 2.36
N LYS A 10 -45.13 -29.55 3.08
CA LYS A 10 -43.88 -29.22 3.81
C LYS A 10 -42.81 -28.87 2.79
N LEU A 11 -42.48 -27.57 2.65
CA LEU A 11 -41.33 -27.09 1.89
C LEU A 11 -40.05 -27.66 2.52
N LYS A 12 -39.31 -28.45 1.74
CA LYS A 12 -37.96 -28.91 2.15
C LYS A 12 -37.03 -27.72 2.26
N PRO A 13 -36.23 -27.59 3.35
CA PRO A 13 -35.29 -26.50 3.50
C PRO A 13 -34.28 -26.57 2.35
N THR A 14 -34.24 -25.52 1.55
CA THR A 14 -33.24 -25.32 0.49
C THR A 14 -31.86 -25.22 1.17
N LYS A 15 -31.00 -26.20 0.89
CA LYS A 15 -29.59 -26.14 1.35
C LYS A 15 -28.94 -24.93 0.71
N GLN A 16 -28.61 -23.93 1.51
CA GLN A 16 -27.78 -22.82 1.06
C GLN A 16 -26.47 -23.36 0.48
N PRO A 17 -26.03 -22.90 -0.71
CA PRO A 17 -24.76 -23.35 -1.26
C PRO A 17 -23.64 -22.97 -0.29
N LYS A 18 -22.95 -23.97 0.25
CA LYS A 18 -21.74 -23.77 1.05
C LYS A 18 -20.71 -23.11 0.16
N GLY A 19 -20.49 -21.81 0.33
CA GLY A 19 -19.45 -21.07 -0.40
C GLY A 19 -18.13 -21.83 -0.25
N LYS A 20 -17.47 -22.15 -1.36
CA LYS A 20 -16.17 -22.85 -1.35
C LYS A 20 -15.19 -21.98 -0.58
N LYS A 21 -14.68 -22.43 0.57
CA LYS A 21 -13.61 -21.75 1.32
C LYS A 21 -12.41 -21.55 0.38
N LEU A 22 -11.96 -20.30 0.22
CA LEU A 22 -10.78 -20.00 -0.55
C LEU A 22 -9.53 -20.66 0.08
N THR A 23 -8.65 -21.19 -0.75
CA THR A 23 -7.35 -21.68 -0.29
C THR A 23 -6.46 -20.52 0.17
N ALA A 24 -5.51 -20.78 1.09
CA ALA A 24 -4.59 -19.74 1.60
C ALA A 24 -3.89 -18.94 0.48
N PRO A 25 -3.33 -19.54 -0.58
CA PRO A 25 -2.72 -18.77 -1.68
C PRO A 25 -3.71 -17.84 -2.41
N LYS A 26 -4.97 -18.26 -2.57
CA LYS A 26 -6.00 -17.42 -3.20
C LYS A 26 -6.40 -16.25 -2.30
N ARG A 27 -6.55 -16.48 -0.99
CA ARG A 27 -6.82 -15.41 -0.02
C ARG A 27 -5.70 -14.38 -0.02
N ARG A 28 -4.44 -14.83 0.10
CA ARG A 28 -3.27 -13.98 0.04
C ARG A 28 -3.26 -13.10 -1.21
N LYS A 29 -3.48 -13.68 -2.40
CA LYS A 29 -3.51 -12.92 -3.65
C LYS A 29 -4.60 -11.85 -3.69
N LEU A 30 -5.76 -12.11 -3.05
CA LEU A 30 -6.83 -11.11 -2.94
C LEU A 30 -6.41 -9.95 -2.02
N LEU A 31 -5.80 -10.24 -0.86
CA LEU A 31 -5.27 -9.22 0.04
C LEU A 31 -4.18 -8.36 -0.62
N GLU A 32 -3.24 -9.00 -1.32
CA GLU A 32 -2.19 -8.28 -2.07
C GLU A 32 -2.78 -7.37 -3.16
N LYS A 33 -3.82 -7.83 -3.88
CA LYS A 33 -4.51 -7.02 -4.89
C LYS A 33 -5.25 -5.83 -4.27
N GLU A 34 -5.92 -6.04 -3.15
CA GLU A 34 -6.62 -4.98 -2.42
C GLU A 34 -5.62 -3.95 -1.90
N LEU A 35 -4.53 -4.39 -1.26
CA LEU A 35 -3.43 -3.52 -0.82
C LEU A 35 -2.85 -2.70 -1.98
N GLU A 36 -2.58 -3.33 -3.12
CA GLU A 36 -2.06 -2.62 -4.28
C GLU A 36 -3.01 -1.51 -4.74
N SER A 37 -4.32 -1.76 -4.72
CA SER A 37 -5.33 -0.76 -5.09
C SER A 37 -5.36 0.41 -4.11
N LEU A 38 -5.40 0.14 -2.80
CA LEU A 38 -5.42 1.16 -1.75
C LEU A 38 -4.12 1.98 -1.72
N MET A 39 -2.97 1.32 -1.86
CA MET A 39 -1.67 1.99 -1.93
C MET A 39 -1.59 2.94 -3.12
N ARG A 40 -2.03 2.50 -4.31
CA ARG A 40 -2.07 3.38 -5.48
C ARG A 40 -2.97 4.57 -5.23
N GLU A 41 -4.18 4.37 -4.74
CA GLU A 41 -5.11 5.46 -4.44
C GLU A 41 -4.49 6.47 -3.48
N LEU A 42 -3.94 6.00 -2.35
CA LEU A 42 -3.38 6.87 -1.33
C LEU A 42 -2.12 7.61 -1.80
N VAL A 43 -1.20 6.91 -2.47
CA VAL A 43 0.06 7.50 -2.96
C VAL A 43 -0.21 8.57 -4.02
N TRP A 44 -1.13 8.32 -4.97
CA TRP A 44 -1.49 9.33 -5.98
C TRP A 44 -2.24 10.52 -5.38
N TRP A 45 -3.10 10.29 -4.40
CA TRP A 45 -3.75 11.40 -3.69
C TRP A 45 -2.73 12.24 -2.92
N ARG A 46 -1.77 11.62 -2.25
CA ARG A 46 -0.75 12.27 -1.42
C ARG A 46 0.28 13.05 -2.24
N ASP A 47 0.84 12.41 -3.26
CA ASP A 47 1.97 12.94 -4.04
C ASP A 47 1.49 13.68 -5.31
N GLY A 48 0.20 13.58 -5.65
CA GLY A 48 -0.35 14.06 -6.91
C GLY A 48 0.09 13.18 -8.10
N SER A 49 -0.06 13.72 -9.31
CA SER A 49 0.35 13.03 -10.54
C SER A 49 1.75 13.44 -11.01
N THR A 50 2.57 14.00 -10.10
CA THR A 50 3.91 14.52 -10.42
C THR A 50 4.97 13.65 -9.77
N CYS A 51 6.07 13.41 -10.49
CA CYS A 51 7.22 12.70 -9.95
C CYS A 51 7.79 13.45 -8.74
N VAL A 52 7.95 12.77 -7.61
CA VAL A 52 8.50 13.38 -6.37
C VAL A 52 9.96 13.87 -6.54
N LEU A 53 10.67 13.38 -7.56
CA LEU A 53 12.05 13.79 -7.86
C LEU A 53 12.14 14.92 -8.90
N LYS A 54 11.00 15.48 -9.34
CA LYS A 54 10.98 16.49 -10.39
C LYS A 54 11.81 17.72 -10.06
N ASP A 55 11.73 18.20 -8.83
CA ASP A 55 12.43 19.41 -8.40
C ASP A 55 13.93 19.20 -8.13
N ILE A 56 14.34 17.93 -8.00
CA ILE A 56 15.74 17.54 -7.79
C ILE A 56 16.44 17.28 -9.12
N ASP A 57 15.78 16.58 -10.04
CA ASP A 57 16.35 16.19 -11.33
C ASP A 57 15.29 16.19 -12.44
N GLY A 58 14.57 17.30 -12.55
CA GLY A 58 13.45 17.46 -13.48
C GLY A 58 13.80 17.29 -14.95
N SER A 59 15.09 17.48 -15.32
CA SER A 59 15.59 17.26 -16.68
C SER A 59 15.50 15.79 -17.12
N LYS A 60 15.43 14.85 -16.17
CA LYS A 60 15.34 13.41 -16.43
C LYS A 60 13.91 12.86 -16.34
N CYS A 61 12.93 13.69 -15.97
CA CYS A 61 11.54 13.25 -15.92
C CYS A 61 11.01 12.88 -17.30
N GLY A 62 10.25 11.77 -17.37
CA GLY A 62 9.61 11.30 -18.60
C GLY A 62 8.91 9.95 -18.43
N ASN A 63 8.26 9.48 -19.50
CA ASN A 63 7.58 8.18 -19.56
C ASN A 63 6.43 8.00 -18.56
N GLY A 64 5.63 9.07 -18.35
CA GLY A 64 4.47 9.04 -17.46
C GLY A 64 4.82 8.85 -15.98
N THR A 65 3.80 8.71 -15.13
CA THR A 65 3.97 8.46 -13.70
C THR A 65 3.63 7.03 -13.34
N GLN A 66 4.38 6.47 -12.38
CA GLN A 66 4.29 5.09 -11.94
C GLN A 66 4.34 5.04 -10.40
N TRP A 67 3.86 3.94 -9.85
CA TRP A 67 4.07 3.61 -8.45
C TRP A 67 5.51 3.11 -8.26
N GLY A 68 6.34 3.95 -7.71
CA GLY A 68 7.73 3.68 -7.40
C GLY A 68 7.97 3.37 -5.93
N HIS A 69 9.17 2.87 -5.62
CA HIS A 69 9.58 2.48 -4.27
C HIS A 69 10.98 2.99 -3.98
N PHE A 70 11.21 3.54 -2.80
CA PHE A 70 12.55 3.94 -2.34
C PHE A 70 13.47 2.71 -2.22
N VAL A 71 12.99 1.64 -1.59
CA VAL A 71 13.66 0.34 -1.62
C VAL A 71 12.97 -0.52 -2.69
N PRO A 72 13.67 -0.93 -3.75
CA PRO A 72 13.07 -1.69 -4.85
C PRO A 72 12.42 -3.00 -4.38
N ARG A 73 11.38 -3.43 -5.08
CA ARG A 73 10.68 -4.71 -4.83
C ARG A 73 11.62 -5.92 -4.85
N SER A 74 12.65 -5.88 -5.70
CA SER A 74 13.67 -6.94 -5.80
C SER A 74 14.51 -7.06 -4.54
N ARG A 75 14.71 -5.96 -3.80
CA ARG A 75 15.49 -5.92 -2.57
C ARG A 75 14.67 -6.31 -1.34
N SER A 76 13.40 -5.93 -1.28
CA SER A 76 12.51 -6.28 -0.18
C SER A 76 11.05 -6.42 -0.63
N SER A 77 10.55 -7.66 -0.64
CA SER A 77 9.13 -7.93 -0.87
C SER A 77 8.25 -7.55 0.32
N TYR A 78 8.83 -7.37 1.50
CA TYR A 78 8.12 -6.97 2.73
C TYR A 78 7.74 -5.48 2.69
N LEU A 79 8.63 -4.62 2.14
CA LEU A 79 8.42 -3.18 2.13
C LEU A 79 7.56 -2.66 0.97
N VAL A 80 7.10 -3.54 0.09
CA VAL A 80 6.31 -3.14 -1.10
C VAL A 80 5.07 -2.32 -0.74
N TYR A 81 4.42 -2.67 0.37
CA TYR A 81 3.17 -2.03 0.82
C TYR A 81 3.37 -1.08 2.01
N ARG A 82 4.59 -0.60 2.22
CA ARG A 82 4.86 0.40 3.27
C ARG A 82 4.79 1.80 2.69
N LEU A 83 3.99 2.67 3.34
CA LEU A 83 3.77 4.06 2.89
C LEU A 83 5.08 4.83 2.77
N GLY A 84 5.98 4.68 3.75
CA GLY A 84 7.29 5.31 3.74
C GLY A 84 8.25 4.81 2.65
N ASN A 85 7.87 3.75 1.95
CA ASN A 85 8.63 3.19 0.84
C ASN A 85 8.02 3.48 -0.54
N SER A 86 6.85 4.10 -0.61
CA SER A 86 6.01 4.17 -1.81
C SER A 86 5.76 5.61 -2.25
N TYR A 87 6.07 5.94 -3.51
CA TYR A 87 5.99 7.30 -4.05
C TYR A 87 5.58 7.32 -5.51
N VAL A 88 5.02 8.45 -5.97
CA VAL A 88 4.81 8.69 -7.40
C VAL A 88 6.14 9.05 -8.03
N GLN A 89 6.58 8.26 -8.99
CA GLN A 89 7.79 8.51 -9.80
C GLN A 89 7.44 8.51 -11.27
N CYS A 90 8.20 9.23 -12.09
CA CYS A 90 8.10 9.04 -13.53
C CYS A 90 8.81 7.75 -13.98
N GLY A 91 8.49 7.26 -15.18
CA GLY A 91 9.06 6.03 -15.70
C GLY A 91 10.59 6.06 -15.78
N ASN A 92 11.19 7.21 -16.13
CA ASN A 92 12.63 7.35 -16.17
C ASN A 92 13.26 7.20 -14.79
N HIS A 93 12.78 7.96 -13.78
CA HIS A 93 13.31 7.84 -12.42
C HIS A 93 13.06 6.48 -11.80
N ASN A 94 11.89 5.89 -12.01
CA ASN A 94 11.59 4.55 -11.51
C ASN A 94 12.50 3.47 -12.12
N LEU A 95 12.90 3.62 -13.40
CA LEU A 95 13.85 2.73 -14.06
C LEU A 95 15.28 2.93 -13.56
N MET A 96 15.72 4.19 -13.42
CA MET A 96 17.07 4.53 -12.95
C MET A 96 17.34 4.03 -11.53
N HIS A 97 16.31 3.93 -10.72
CA HIS A 97 16.35 3.42 -9.34
C HIS A 97 16.92 2.01 -9.22
N HIS A 98 16.78 1.20 -10.27
CA HIS A 98 17.40 -0.13 -10.29
C HIS A 98 18.95 -0.08 -10.33
N HIS A 99 19.52 1.10 -10.57
CA HIS A 99 20.95 1.35 -10.70
C HIS A 99 21.54 2.20 -9.56
N GLU A 100 20.90 2.19 -8.36
CA GLU A 100 21.36 2.90 -7.16
C GLU A 100 21.47 4.42 -7.37
N ASP A 101 20.41 5.04 -7.88
CA ASP A 101 20.36 6.48 -8.09
C ASP A 101 20.47 7.25 -6.76
N PRO A 102 21.58 8.00 -6.53
CA PRO A 102 21.76 8.78 -5.31
C PRO A 102 20.72 9.90 -5.15
N VAL A 103 20.11 10.36 -6.25
CA VAL A 103 19.12 11.45 -6.25
C VAL A 103 17.94 11.12 -5.34
N PHE A 104 17.44 9.89 -5.39
CA PHE A 104 16.35 9.49 -4.51
C PHE A 104 16.76 9.44 -3.02
N GLY A 105 17.97 9.00 -2.73
CA GLY A 105 18.51 9.01 -1.38
C GLY A 105 18.64 10.43 -0.81
N VAL A 106 19.14 11.37 -1.62
CA VAL A 106 19.23 12.80 -1.27
C VAL A 106 17.84 13.39 -1.04
N TRP A 107 16.91 13.17 -1.94
CA TRP A 107 15.52 13.63 -1.77
C TRP A 107 14.89 13.06 -0.51
N TYR A 108 15.01 11.76 -0.28
CA TYR A 108 14.43 11.08 0.85
C TYR A 108 14.93 11.63 2.19
N SER A 109 16.26 11.73 2.32
CA SER A 109 16.88 12.26 3.54
C SER A 109 16.60 13.76 3.73
N GLY A 110 16.53 14.53 2.64
CA GLY A 110 16.16 15.94 2.68
C GLY A 110 14.72 16.19 3.09
N THR A 111 13.80 15.29 2.68
CA THR A 111 12.36 15.41 2.95
C THR A 111 11.98 14.90 4.34
N PHE A 112 12.49 13.75 4.74
CA PHE A 112 12.07 13.02 5.96
C PHE A 112 13.15 12.99 7.06
N GLY A 113 14.34 13.49 6.77
CA GLY A 113 15.50 13.44 7.65
C GLY A 113 16.31 12.13 7.54
N GLN A 114 17.55 12.19 8.00
CA GLN A 114 18.47 11.06 7.97
C GLN A 114 17.97 9.86 8.80
N ALA A 115 17.34 10.12 9.95
CA ALA A 115 16.78 9.07 10.82
C ALA A 115 15.71 8.24 10.11
N ALA A 116 14.87 8.83 9.26
CA ALA A 116 13.87 8.12 8.48
C ALA A 116 14.52 7.21 7.44
N ALA A 117 15.57 7.69 6.76
CA ALA A 117 16.32 6.89 5.80
C ALA A 117 17.02 5.69 6.48
N GLU A 118 17.59 5.89 7.66
CA GLU A 118 18.20 4.82 8.46
C GLU A 118 17.16 3.82 8.95
N ALA A 119 15.98 4.26 9.37
CA ALA A 119 14.90 3.41 9.83
C ALA A 119 14.40 2.47 8.72
N ILE A 120 14.19 2.97 7.50
CA ILE A 120 13.75 2.12 6.40
C ILE A 120 14.84 1.11 5.99
N LEU A 121 16.12 1.47 6.06
CA LEU A 121 17.21 0.54 5.82
C LEU A 121 17.35 -0.50 6.96
N ALA A 122 17.02 -0.14 8.19
CA ALA A 122 16.93 -1.08 9.31
C ALA A 122 15.80 -2.09 9.07
N ASP A 123 14.63 -1.63 8.61
CA ASP A 123 13.50 -2.49 8.23
C ASP A 123 13.89 -3.47 7.11
N VAL A 124 14.65 -3.05 6.12
CA VAL A 124 15.19 -3.96 5.08
C VAL A 124 16.00 -5.09 5.70
N ARG A 125 16.89 -4.76 6.66
CA ARG A 125 17.73 -5.75 7.34
C ARG A 125 16.90 -6.71 8.21
N ALA A 126 15.96 -6.16 8.98
CA ALA A 126 15.09 -6.93 9.88
C ALA A 126 14.17 -7.92 9.13
N HIS A 127 13.77 -7.57 7.91
CA HIS A 127 12.85 -8.35 7.09
C HIS A 127 13.51 -9.00 5.85
N LYS A 128 14.84 -9.14 5.87
CA LYS A 128 15.58 -9.77 4.76
C LYS A 128 15.05 -11.18 4.48
N GLY A 129 14.62 -11.43 3.24
CA GLY A 129 14.08 -12.71 2.80
C GLY A 129 12.68 -13.06 3.36
N LYS A 130 12.08 -12.18 4.16
CA LYS A 130 10.72 -12.38 4.67
C LYS A 130 9.68 -11.86 3.69
N LYS A 131 8.50 -12.49 3.75
CA LYS A 131 7.27 -11.99 3.10
C LYS A 131 6.24 -11.71 4.19
N PRO A 132 5.41 -10.68 4.05
CA PRO A 132 4.35 -10.42 5.01
C PRO A 132 3.41 -11.63 5.11
N VAL A 133 2.87 -11.93 6.28
CA VAL A 133 1.86 -12.98 6.48
C VAL A 133 0.45 -12.41 6.28
N GLU A 134 -0.58 -13.27 6.16
CA GLU A 134 -1.95 -12.84 5.83
C GLU A 134 -2.52 -11.82 6.84
N TRP A 135 -2.26 -11.96 8.13
CA TRP A 135 -2.75 -11.02 9.13
C TRP A 135 -2.07 -9.64 9.05
N GLU A 136 -0.77 -9.58 8.71
CA GLU A 136 -0.08 -8.30 8.47
C GLU A 136 -0.66 -7.58 7.24
N LEU A 137 -0.96 -8.34 6.17
CA LEU A 137 -1.60 -7.77 4.98
C LEU A 137 -2.97 -7.19 5.31
N GLN A 138 -3.76 -7.88 6.16
CA GLN A 138 -5.06 -7.38 6.61
C GLN A 138 -4.93 -6.12 7.47
N GLU A 139 -3.99 -6.11 8.42
CA GLU A 139 -3.71 -4.94 9.26
C GLU A 139 -3.35 -3.71 8.41
N TRP A 140 -2.51 -3.89 7.39
CA TRP A 140 -2.16 -2.79 6.48
C TRP A 140 -3.33 -2.32 5.61
N ILE A 141 -4.23 -3.22 5.19
CA ILE A 141 -5.48 -2.86 4.51
C ILE A 141 -6.33 -1.96 5.41
N ASP A 142 -6.50 -2.34 6.67
CA ASP A 142 -7.33 -1.62 7.62
C ASP A 142 -6.72 -0.23 7.94
N GLU A 143 -5.39 -0.16 8.09
CA GLU A 143 -4.66 1.11 8.24
C GLU A 143 -4.83 2.03 7.03
N LEU A 144 -4.67 1.50 5.80
CA LEU A 144 -4.83 2.29 4.58
C LEU A 144 -6.26 2.79 4.38
N LYS A 145 -7.27 1.97 4.70
CA LYS A 145 -8.67 2.40 4.66
C LYS A 145 -8.93 3.55 5.63
N ALA A 146 -8.44 3.43 6.87
CA ALA A 146 -8.58 4.48 7.87
C ALA A 146 -7.93 5.80 7.40
N LEU A 147 -6.74 5.74 6.80
CA LEU A 147 -6.09 6.92 6.23
C LEU A 147 -6.86 7.51 5.05
N LEU A 148 -7.41 6.66 4.18
CA LEU A 148 -8.23 7.12 3.04
C LEU A 148 -9.54 7.78 3.50
N ASP A 149 -10.14 7.28 4.57
CA ASP A 149 -11.37 7.85 5.15
C ASP A 149 -11.10 9.19 5.90
N ASP A 150 -9.90 9.34 6.50
CA ASP A 150 -9.47 10.55 7.25
C ASP A 150 -8.75 11.58 6.37
N ARG A 151 -8.82 11.46 5.05
CA ARG A 151 -8.14 12.39 4.12
C ARG A 151 -8.58 13.85 4.34
N PRO A 152 -7.66 14.77 4.66
CA PRO A 152 -8.01 16.19 4.76
C PRO A 152 -8.32 16.80 3.39
N ALA A 153 -9.27 17.74 3.34
CA ALA A 153 -9.63 18.45 2.11
C ALA A 153 -8.50 19.36 1.61
N THR A 154 -7.72 19.92 2.54
CA THR A 154 -6.52 20.73 2.28
C THR A 154 -5.38 20.24 3.17
N TYR A 155 -4.17 20.23 2.64
CA TYR A 155 -3.03 19.70 3.39
C TYR A 155 -1.72 20.36 2.95
N THR A 156 -0.73 20.33 3.87
CA THR A 156 0.68 20.55 3.59
C THR A 156 1.42 19.22 3.74
N GLN A 157 2.65 19.16 3.23
CA GLN A 157 3.47 17.95 3.35
C GLN A 157 3.76 17.64 4.82
N GLU A 158 4.02 18.66 5.65
CA GLU A 158 4.27 18.52 7.09
C GLU A 158 3.07 17.88 7.80
N LEU A 159 1.85 18.34 7.50
CA LEU A 159 0.63 17.77 8.04
C LEU A 159 0.47 16.29 7.65
N LEU A 160 0.79 15.94 6.41
CA LEU A 160 0.71 14.55 5.96
C LEU A 160 1.77 13.67 6.64
N ILE A 161 2.98 14.20 6.88
CA ILE A 161 4.02 13.50 7.64
C ILE A 161 3.54 13.27 9.08
N GLU A 162 3.03 14.31 9.76
CA GLU A 162 2.53 14.25 11.13
C GLU A 162 1.41 13.22 11.30
N ARG A 163 0.46 13.17 10.35
CA ARG A 163 -0.67 12.22 10.33
C ARG A 163 -0.32 10.81 9.85
N GLY A 164 0.94 10.56 9.47
CA GLY A 164 1.42 9.23 9.08
C GLY A 164 1.12 8.81 7.64
N TYR A 165 0.71 9.72 6.76
CA TYR A 165 0.47 9.44 5.33
C TYR A 165 1.76 9.09 4.55
N TYR A 166 2.92 9.33 5.14
CA TYR A 166 4.22 8.85 4.64
C TYR A 166 4.78 7.68 5.46
N GLY A 167 3.97 7.11 6.36
CA GLY A 167 4.39 6.09 7.31
C GLY A 167 4.76 6.70 8.67
N LYS A 168 4.88 5.84 9.68
CA LYS A 168 5.26 6.25 11.04
C LYS A 168 6.76 6.08 11.19
N TRP A 169 7.45 7.18 11.44
CA TRP A 169 8.87 7.18 11.71
C TRP A 169 9.14 7.24 13.21
N PRO A 170 10.23 6.65 13.71
CA PRO A 170 10.67 6.90 15.07
C PRO A 170 10.83 8.40 15.27
N LYS A 171 10.15 8.97 16.25
CA LYS A 171 10.43 10.34 16.69
C LYS A 171 11.85 10.32 17.27
N GLY A 172 12.77 11.06 16.63
CA GLY A 172 14.12 11.25 17.12
C GLY A 172 14.16 12.00 18.44
#